data_e06260edddc9568585e79e94d999e316
#
_entry.id   e06260edddc9568585e79e94d999e316
#
_cell.length_a   1.000
_cell.length_b   1.000
_cell.length_c   1.000
_cell.angle_alpha   90.00
_cell.angle_beta   90.00
_cell.angle_gamma   90.00
#
_symmetry.space_group_name_H-M   'P 1'
#
loop_
_entity.id
_entity.type
_entity.pdbx_description
1 polymer ?
#
loop_
_entity_poly.entity_id
_entity_poly.type
_entity_poly.pdbx_seq_one_letter_code
_entity_poly.pdbx_strand_id
1 'polypeptide(L)'
;HLLGEKELEQLRPNTLLISAGRGAVIDNQALIKRLTDKKDIRVALDVWEDEPDISAELLSLVDIATPHIAGHSLEGKEQGTVMVFEQLCQHLDVAPPVRVMDVVNTETSALPSLSNSRLSNTPDSTPEDILNQVLLSAYPIMQDDARLRAWNQSGQAMATYFDRMRKNYPIRREYSYFIFPEVAQLSPVFDWLNVLGSRTL
;
A
#
# COMPACT_ATOMS: atom_id res chain seq x y z
N HIS A 1 -13.69 -17.64 5.17
CA HIS A 1 -12.65 -17.38 4.19
C HIS A 1 -13.22 -17.46 2.77
N LEU A 2 -12.76 -16.62 1.88
CA LEU A 2 -13.01 -16.74 0.44
C LEU A 2 -11.93 -17.60 -0.22
N LEU A 3 -10.69 -17.51 0.29
CA LEU A 3 -9.56 -18.31 -0.16
C LEU A 3 -9.15 -19.26 0.97
N GLY A 4 -9.67 -20.48 0.90
CA GLY A 4 -9.26 -21.57 1.75
C GLY A 4 -8.27 -22.51 1.06
N GLU A 5 -8.02 -23.67 1.66
CA GLU A 5 -7.05 -24.64 1.15
C GLU A 5 -7.28 -25.01 -0.33
N LYS A 6 -8.55 -25.25 -0.72
CA LYS A 6 -8.89 -25.64 -2.10
C LYS A 6 -8.55 -24.54 -3.12
N GLU A 7 -8.90 -23.31 -2.82
CA GLU A 7 -8.66 -22.16 -3.71
C GLU A 7 -7.17 -21.88 -3.81
N LEU A 8 -6.47 -21.91 -2.66
CA LEU A 8 -5.02 -21.72 -2.61
C LEU A 8 -4.25 -22.79 -3.38
N GLU A 9 -4.71 -24.05 -3.34
CA GLU A 9 -4.11 -25.14 -4.13
C GLU A 9 -4.27 -24.98 -5.64
N GLN A 10 -5.31 -24.29 -6.09
CA GLN A 10 -5.57 -24.04 -7.52
C GLN A 10 -4.72 -22.90 -8.10
N LEU A 11 -4.03 -22.11 -7.25
CA LEU A 11 -3.14 -21.07 -7.73
C LEU A 11 -1.99 -21.67 -8.54
N ARG A 12 -1.76 -21.09 -9.71
CA ARG A 12 -0.67 -21.52 -10.60
C ARG A 12 0.69 -21.13 -10.01
N PRO A 13 1.74 -21.87 -10.30
CA PRO A 13 3.11 -21.42 -10.00
C PRO A 13 3.37 -20.00 -10.53
N ASN A 14 4.14 -19.22 -9.78
CA ASN A 14 4.45 -17.81 -10.04
C ASN A 14 3.25 -16.83 -9.91
N THR A 15 2.10 -17.27 -9.36
CA THR A 15 1.01 -16.35 -9.01
C THR A 15 1.52 -15.34 -7.97
N LEU A 16 1.19 -14.06 -8.18
CA LEU A 16 1.33 -13.01 -7.17
C LEU A 16 -0.03 -12.85 -6.46
N LEU A 17 -0.07 -13.20 -5.18
CA LEU A 17 -1.22 -13.01 -4.30
C LEU A 17 -1.02 -11.76 -3.45
N ILE A 18 -1.89 -10.77 -3.62
CA ILE A 18 -1.87 -9.52 -2.85
C ILE A 18 -3.17 -9.40 -2.05
N SER A 19 -3.07 -9.14 -0.75
CA SER A 19 -4.24 -8.91 0.10
C SER A 19 -4.09 -7.63 0.93
N ALA A 20 -5.00 -6.66 0.67
CA ALA A 20 -5.13 -5.40 1.39
C ALA A 20 -6.59 -5.12 1.81
N GLY A 21 -7.42 -6.16 1.87
CA GLY A 21 -8.84 -6.07 2.25
C GLY A 21 -9.07 -6.29 3.73
N ARG A 22 -9.31 -7.54 4.11
CA ARG A 22 -9.48 -8.00 5.51
C ARG A 22 -8.80 -9.35 5.69
N GLY A 23 -8.21 -9.57 6.87
CA GLY A 23 -7.45 -10.79 7.18
C GLY A 23 -8.23 -12.07 6.95
N ALA A 24 -9.47 -12.14 7.44
CA ALA A 24 -10.35 -13.30 7.30
C ALA A 24 -10.78 -13.65 5.85
N VAL A 25 -10.34 -12.90 4.84
CA VAL A 25 -10.56 -13.25 3.43
C VAL A 25 -9.73 -14.48 3.04
N ILE A 26 -8.52 -14.59 3.55
CA ILE A 26 -7.59 -15.69 3.28
C ILE A 26 -7.41 -16.50 4.57
N ASP A 27 -7.58 -17.81 4.48
CA ASP A 27 -7.23 -18.74 5.56
C ASP A 27 -5.71 -18.75 5.74
N ASN A 28 -5.25 -18.15 6.83
CA ASN A 28 -3.83 -17.99 7.09
C ASN A 28 -3.12 -19.32 7.36
N GLN A 29 -3.81 -20.31 7.95
CA GLN A 29 -3.24 -21.63 8.18
C GLN A 29 -3.09 -22.41 6.86
N ALA A 30 -4.08 -22.34 5.99
CA ALA A 30 -4.00 -22.92 4.67
C ALA A 30 -2.90 -22.24 3.82
N LEU A 31 -2.72 -20.92 3.96
CA LEU A 31 -1.66 -20.19 3.26
C LEU A 31 -0.27 -20.57 3.78
N ILE A 32 -0.08 -20.73 5.10
CA ILE A 32 1.16 -21.23 5.70
C ILE A 32 1.51 -22.60 5.09
N LYS A 33 0.53 -23.53 5.11
CA LYS A 33 0.73 -24.86 4.52
C LYS A 33 1.14 -24.78 3.06
N ARG A 34 0.44 -23.97 2.26
CA ARG A 34 0.74 -23.79 0.83
C ARG A 34 2.17 -23.25 0.59
N LEU A 35 2.58 -22.25 1.38
CA LEU A 35 3.89 -21.64 1.27
C LEU A 35 5.02 -22.58 1.76
N THR A 36 4.74 -23.40 2.76
CA THR A 36 5.70 -24.38 3.29
C THR A 36 5.91 -25.54 2.31
N ASP A 37 4.82 -26.07 1.76
CA ASP A 37 4.86 -27.27 0.93
C ASP A 37 5.43 -27.02 -0.48
N LYS A 38 5.10 -25.88 -1.11
CA LYS A 38 5.40 -25.66 -2.53
C LYS A 38 6.29 -24.46 -2.82
N LYS A 39 6.21 -23.37 -2.05
CA LYS A 39 6.98 -22.12 -2.24
C LYS A 39 6.98 -21.56 -3.69
N ASP A 40 5.92 -21.79 -4.44
CA ASP A 40 5.84 -21.50 -5.87
C ASP A 40 5.00 -20.28 -6.22
N ILE A 41 4.47 -19.57 -5.21
CA ILE A 41 3.74 -18.30 -5.36
C ILE A 41 4.45 -17.18 -4.59
N ARG A 42 4.17 -15.95 -4.98
CA ARG A 42 4.61 -14.74 -4.28
C ARG A 42 3.46 -14.13 -3.52
N VAL A 43 3.70 -13.68 -2.28
CA VAL A 43 2.64 -13.21 -1.39
C VAL A 43 2.99 -11.88 -0.77
N ALA A 44 2.08 -10.90 -0.91
CA ALA A 44 2.14 -9.62 -0.21
C ALA A 44 0.87 -9.44 0.64
N LEU A 45 1.02 -9.30 1.95
CA LEU A 45 -0.08 -9.11 2.89
C LEU A 45 0.03 -7.77 3.60
N ASP A 46 -1.07 -7.00 3.58
CA ASP A 46 -1.29 -5.85 4.45
C ASP A 46 -2.24 -6.19 5.61
N VAL A 47 -3.06 -7.24 5.44
CA VAL A 47 -4.09 -7.67 6.38
C VAL A 47 -3.89 -9.12 6.80
N TRP A 48 -4.20 -9.42 8.06
CA TRP A 48 -3.88 -10.69 8.71
C TRP A 48 -5.07 -11.18 9.52
N GLU A 49 -5.21 -12.50 9.67
CA GLU A 49 -6.11 -13.02 10.71
C GLU A 49 -5.55 -12.68 12.09
N ASP A 50 -6.43 -12.64 13.06
CA ASP A 50 -6.14 -12.40 14.48
C ASP A 50 -5.40 -11.08 14.78
N GLU A 51 -5.47 -10.09 13.85
CA GLU A 51 -4.95 -8.77 14.17
C GLU A 51 -5.48 -8.26 15.53
N PRO A 52 -4.62 -7.68 16.36
CA PRO A 52 -3.23 -7.31 16.13
C PRO A 52 -2.18 -8.38 16.47
N ASP A 53 -2.57 -9.59 16.90
CA ASP A 53 -1.67 -10.68 17.26
C ASP A 53 -1.42 -11.63 16.09
N ILE A 54 -0.80 -11.10 15.03
CA ILE A 54 -0.60 -11.81 13.77
C ILE A 54 0.38 -12.99 13.88
N SER A 55 0.22 -13.98 13.01
CA SER A 55 1.09 -15.15 12.96
C SER A 55 2.53 -14.78 12.60
N ALA A 56 3.47 -15.01 13.52
CA ALA A 56 4.90 -14.86 13.28
C ALA A 56 5.41 -15.84 12.19
N GLU A 57 4.83 -17.02 12.11
CA GLU A 57 5.16 -18.02 11.09
C GLU A 57 4.79 -17.49 9.70
N LEU A 58 3.55 -17.04 9.52
CA LEU A 58 3.12 -16.47 8.23
C LEU A 58 3.94 -15.24 7.86
N LEU A 59 4.22 -14.35 8.83
CA LEU A 59 5.08 -13.19 8.64
C LEU A 59 6.46 -13.58 8.07
N SER A 60 7.01 -14.73 8.48
CA SER A 60 8.30 -15.21 7.99
C SER A 60 8.26 -15.77 6.57
N LEU A 61 7.08 -16.20 6.08
CA LEU A 61 6.91 -16.90 4.82
C LEU A 61 6.53 -15.98 3.65
N VAL A 62 5.86 -14.85 3.91
CA VAL A 62 5.42 -13.93 2.86
C VAL A 62 6.57 -13.06 2.35
N ASP A 63 6.47 -12.63 1.09
CA ASP A 63 7.51 -11.80 0.44
C ASP A 63 7.46 -10.35 0.92
N ILE A 64 6.26 -9.77 1.12
CA ILE A 64 6.04 -8.42 1.63
C ILE A 64 4.96 -8.45 2.70
N ALA A 65 5.25 -7.80 3.82
CA ALA A 65 4.36 -7.71 4.97
C ALA A 65 4.22 -6.27 5.46
N THR A 66 3.00 -5.78 5.59
CA THR A 66 2.73 -4.45 6.15
C THR A 66 1.64 -4.53 7.23
N PRO A 67 1.61 -3.60 8.21
CA PRO A 67 0.75 -3.72 9.38
C PRO A 67 -0.61 -3.05 9.19
N HIS A 68 -1.39 -3.47 8.18
CA HIS A 68 -2.73 -2.98 7.84
C HIS A 68 -2.75 -1.45 7.65
N ILE A 69 -1.94 -0.98 6.72
CA ILE A 69 -1.69 0.44 6.46
C ILE A 69 -1.96 0.84 5.01
N ALA A 70 -2.52 -0.03 4.18
CA ALA A 70 -2.79 0.27 2.77
C ALA A 70 -3.60 1.58 2.61
N GLY A 71 -4.59 1.81 3.46
CA GLY A 71 -5.39 3.05 3.50
C GLY A 71 -4.84 4.15 4.42
N HIS A 72 -3.58 4.08 4.91
CA HIS A 72 -3.03 5.04 5.87
C HIS A 72 -2.35 6.26 5.23
N SER A 73 -2.68 6.61 3.99
CA SER A 73 -2.30 7.90 3.40
C SER A 73 -3.14 9.05 3.98
N LEU A 74 -2.62 10.26 3.93
CA LEU A 74 -3.35 11.45 4.37
C LEU A 74 -4.60 11.64 3.51
N GLU A 75 -4.43 11.66 2.19
CA GLU A 75 -5.51 11.81 1.22
C GLU A 75 -6.56 10.69 1.34
N GLY A 76 -6.15 9.46 1.56
CA GLY A 76 -7.07 8.32 1.73
C GLY A 76 -7.97 8.48 2.96
N LYS A 77 -7.42 8.96 4.08
CA LYS A 77 -8.18 9.23 5.31
C LYS A 77 -9.15 10.39 5.13
N GLU A 78 -8.69 11.47 4.50
CA GLU A 78 -9.51 12.66 4.22
C GLU A 78 -10.64 12.30 3.25
N GLN A 79 -10.32 11.63 2.14
CA GLN A 79 -11.30 11.21 1.14
C GLN A 79 -12.37 10.28 1.74
N GLY A 80 -11.98 9.37 2.62
CA GLY A 80 -12.94 8.51 3.33
C GLY A 80 -13.97 9.32 4.13
N THR A 81 -13.54 10.37 4.82
CA THR A 81 -14.42 11.28 5.57
C THR A 81 -15.33 12.06 4.62
N VAL A 82 -14.77 12.58 3.53
CA VAL A 82 -15.54 13.32 2.50
C VAL A 82 -16.64 12.46 1.92
N MET A 83 -16.32 11.23 1.52
CA MET A 83 -17.30 10.30 0.92
C MET A 83 -18.48 10.02 1.87
N VAL A 84 -18.19 9.76 3.14
CA VAL A 84 -19.26 9.52 4.16
C VAL A 84 -20.13 10.77 4.35
N PHE A 85 -19.52 11.94 4.41
CA PHE A 85 -20.23 13.21 4.56
C PHE A 85 -21.11 13.51 3.34
N GLU A 86 -20.63 13.34 2.13
CA GLU A 86 -21.38 13.55 0.90
C GLU A 86 -22.57 12.58 0.80
N GLN A 87 -22.37 11.31 1.15
CA GLN A 87 -23.43 10.30 1.20
C GLN A 87 -24.51 10.67 2.23
N LEU A 88 -24.13 11.20 3.39
CA LEU A 88 -25.06 11.67 4.40
C LEU A 88 -25.87 12.88 3.88
N CYS A 89 -25.21 13.86 3.26
CA CYS A 89 -25.89 15.00 2.65
C CYS A 89 -26.90 14.57 1.59
N GLN A 90 -26.51 13.63 0.74
CA GLN A 90 -27.40 13.05 -0.29
C GLN A 90 -28.60 12.34 0.35
N HIS A 91 -28.38 11.55 1.40
CA HIS A 91 -29.46 10.85 2.11
C HIS A 91 -30.45 11.82 2.76
N LEU A 92 -29.97 12.95 3.27
CA LEU A 92 -30.79 13.98 3.93
C LEU A 92 -31.39 15.00 2.94
N ASP A 93 -31.11 14.87 1.65
CA ASP A 93 -31.51 15.82 0.60
C ASP A 93 -31.07 17.26 0.92
N VAL A 94 -29.85 17.42 1.42
CA VAL A 94 -29.24 18.73 1.70
C VAL A 94 -27.97 18.91 0.87
N ALA A 95 -27.75 20.11 0.37
CA ALA A 95 -26.50 20.44 -0.29
C ALA A 95 -25.35 20.51 0.74
N PRO A 96 -24.17 19.92 0.48
CA PRO A 96 -23.04 20.09 1.36
C PRO A 96 -22.67 21.58 1.46
N PRO A 97 -22.48 22.11 2.69
CA PRO A 97 -22.27 23.56 2.93
C PRO A 97 -20.96 24.10 2.34
N VAL A 98 -20.01 23.22 2.07
CA VAL A 98 -18.71 23.51 1.41
C VAL A 98 -18.39 22.33 0.52
N ARG A 99 -17.78 22.54 -0.64
CA ARG A 99 -17.07 21.45 -1.34
C ARG A 99 -15.90 21.05 -0.47
N VAL A 100 -16.03 19.91 0.21
CA VAL A 100 -15.00 19.42 1.13
C VAL A 100 -13.66 19.23 0.40
N MET A 101 -13.69 18.95 -0.91
CA MET A 101 -12.51 18.92 -1.78
C MET A 101 -11.74 20.25 -1.82
N ASP A 102 -12.42 21.39 -1.65
CA ASP A 102 -11.75 22.70 -1.65
C ASP A 102 -11.00 22.98 -0.34
N VAL A 103 -11.39 22.32 0.76
CA VAL A 103 -10.73 22.42 2.06
C VAL A 103 -9.48 21.54 2.12
N VAL A 104 -9.55 20.34 1.52
CA VAL A 104 -8.47 19.36 1.52
C VAL A 104 -7.32 19.75 0.56
N ASN A 105 -7.62 20.49 -0.51
CA ASN A 105 -6.65 20.89 -1.53
C ASN A 105 -5.92 22.22 -1.27
N THR A 106 -6.15 22.90 -0.14
CA THR A 106 -5.62 24.24 0.10
C THR A 106 -4.15 24.31 0.52
N GLU A 107 -3.52 23.20 0.87
CA GLU A 107 -2.09 23.14 1.15
C GLU A 107 -1.31 22.35 0.07
N THR A 108 -1.32 22.84 -1.14
CA THR A 108 -0.26 22.50 -2.10
C THR A 108 0.99 23.33 -1.79
N SER A 109 1.55 23.15 -0.60
CA SER A 109 2.91 23.57 -0.33
C SER A 109 3.85 22.73 -1.19
N ALA A 110 4.89 23.35 -1.74
CA ALA A 110 5.87 22.81 -2.66
C ALA A 110 6.01 21.28 -2.55
N LEU A 111 5.46 20.59 -3.53
CA LEU A 111 5.57 19.14 -3.63
C LEU A 111 7.06 18.78 -3.63
N PRO A 112 7.53 17.86 -2.80
CA PRO A 112 8.90 17.42 -2.90
C PRO A 112 9.12 16.89 -4.32
N SER A 113 9.82 17.66 -5.15
CA SER A 113 10.26 17.15 -6.44
C SER A 113 11.18 15.98 -6.18
N LEU A 114 10.84 14.81 -6.69
CA LEU A 114 11.82 13.75 -6.78
C LEU A 114 12.90 14.23 -7.73
N SER A 115 14.05 14.64 -7.16
CA SER A 115 15.15 15.13 -7.97
C SER A 115 15.67 13.99 -8.85
N ASN A 116 15.96 14.27 -10.12
CA ASN A 116 16.56 13.34 -11.07
C ASN A 116 17.81 12.62 -10.57
N SER A 117 18.51 13.20 -9.59
CA SER A 117 19.68 12.59 -8.99
C SER A 117 19.43 11.22 -8.31
N ARG A 118 18.17 10.84 -8.13
CA ARG A 118 17.77 9.53 -7.57
C ARG A 118 17.28 8.53 -8.62
N LEU A 119 17.00 8.97 -9.84
CA LEU A 119 16.61 8.07 -10.92
C LEU A 119 17.89 7.66 -11.66
N SER A 120 18.34 6.43 -11.46
CA SER A 120 19.45 5.88 -12.25
C SER A 120 18.93 5.53 -13.64
N ASN A 121 18.99 6.50 -14.55
CA ASN A 121 18.71 6.26 -15.97
C ASN A 121 19.97 5.68 -16.61
N THR A 122 20.16 4.36 -16.49
CA THR A 122 21.20 3.68 -17.24
C THR A 122 20.68 3.39 -18.64
N PRO A 123 21.55 3.28 -19.66
CA PRO A 123 21.14 2.99 -21.05
C PRO A 123 20.31 1.70 -21.19
N ASP A 124 20.38 0.80 -20.22
CA ASP A 124 19.68 -0.49 -20.20
C ASP A 124 18.40 -0.50 -19.34
N SER A 125 17.99 0.65 -18.77
CA SER A 125 16.79 0.71 -17.91
C SER A 125 15.52 0.57 -18.76
N THR A 126 14.66 -0.37 -18.38
CA THR A 126 13.33 -0.52 -19.00
C THR A 126 12.35 0.54 -18.47
N PRO A 127 11.23 0.81 -19.17
CA PRO A 127 10.16 1.67 -18.64
C PRO A 127 9.63 1.19 -17.27
N GLU A 128 9.55 -0.13 -17.07
CA GLU A 128 9.15 -0.74 -15.81
C GLU A 128 10.13 -0.46 -14.68
N ASP A 129 11.44 -0.47 -14.95
CA ASP A 129 12.48 -0.15 -13.97
C ASP A 129 12.35 1.32 -13.53
N ILE A 130 12.12 2.22 -14.47
CA ILE A 130 11.91 3.64 -14.19
C ILE A 130 10.64 3.84 -13.36
N LEU A 131 9.52 3.23 -13.76
CA LEU A 131 8.28 3.28 -13.00
C LEU A 131 8.48 2.77 -11.57
N ASN A 132 9.12 1.64 -11.40
CA ASN A 132 9.41 1.04 -10.10
C ASN A 132 10.27 1.99 -9.22
N GLN A 133 11.29 2.62 -9.77
CA GLN A 133 12.10 3.60 -9.06
C GLN A 133 11.26 4.81 -8.61
N VAL A 134 10.39 5.32 -9.47
CA VAL A 134 9.48 6.43 -9.16
C VAL A 134 8.53 6.05 -8.03
N LEU A 135 7.87 4.91 -8.13
CA LEU A 135 6.91 4.42 -7.12
C LEU A 135 7.59 4.19 -5.77
N LEU A 136 8.76 3.55 -5.75
CA LEU A 136 9.51 3.30 -4.52
C LEU A 136 10.13 4.58 -3.92
N SER A 137 10.36 5.61 -4.72
CA SER A 137 10.81 6.91 -4.22
C SER A 137 9.69 7.66 -3.49
N ALA A 138 8.45 7.53 -3.97
CA ALA A 138 7.27 8.11 -3.33
C ALA A 138 6.83 7.27 -2.12
N TYR A 139 6.85 5.95 -2.25
CA TYR A 139 6.48 5.02 -1.18
C TYR A 139 7.42 3.80 -1.13
N PRO A 140 8.45 3.83 -0.27
CA PRO A 140 9.39 2.73 -0.12
C PRO A 140 8.80 1.61 0.77
N ILE A 141 7.87 0.81 0.22
CA ILE A 141 7.12 -0.24 0.93
C ILE A 141 8.01 -1.20 1.74
N MET A 142 9.22 -1.48 1.25
CA MET A 142 10.17 -2.36 1.94
C MET A 142 10.65 -1.81 3.29
N GLN A 143 10.50 -0.50 3.54
CA GLN A 143 10.77 0.05 4.87
C GLN A 143 9.69 -0.34 5.87
N ASP A 144 8.42 -0.41 5.45
CA ASP A 144 7.33 -0.85 6.32
C ASP A 144 7.40 -2.36 6.57
N ASP A 145 7.75 -3.15 5.56
CA ASP A 145 8.06 -4.58 5.71
C ASP A 145 9.19 -4.79 6.73
N ALA A 146 10.30 -4.10 6.57
CA ALA A 146 11.44 -4.21 7.49
C ALA A 146 11.07 -3.78 8.93
N ARG A 147 10.27 -2.72 9.08
CA ARG A 147 9.77 -2.28 10.39
C ARG A 147 8.89 -3.35 11.04
N LEU A 148 7.99 -3.98 10.30
CA LEU A 148 7.13 -5.03 10.85
C LEU A 148 7.96 -6.25 11.27
N ARG A 149 8.90 -6.69 10.44
CA ARG A 149 9.78 -7.82 10.75
C ARG A 149 10.75 -7.54 11.91
N ALA A 150 11.08 -6.29 12.19
CA ALA A 150 11.89 -5.89 13.34
C ALA A 150 11.21 -6.20 14.69
N TRP A 151 9.92 -6.61 14.69
CA TRP A 151 9.22 -7.09 15.87
C TRP A 151 10.00 -8.17 16.63
N ASN A 152 10.59 -9.13 15.95
CA ASN A 152 11.31 -10.25 16.55
C ASN A 152 12.52 -9.82 17.43
N GLN A 153 13.03 -8.61 17.20
CA GLN A 153 14.14 -8.01 17.95
C GLN A 153 13.66 -7.02 19.03
N SER A 154 12.37 -6.70 19.04
CA SER A 154 11.81 -5.65 19.91
C SER A 154 11.62 -6.07 21.36
N GLY A 155 11.54 -7.38 21.63
CA GLY A 155 11.18 -7.93 22.94
C GLY A 155 9.71 -7.67 23.36
N GLN A 156 8.86 -7.17 22.44
CA GLN A 156 7.46 -6.86 22.71
C GLN A 156 6.53 -7.98 22.22
N ALA A 157 5.34 -8.09 22.84
CA ALA A 157 4.27 -8.91 22.28
C ALA A 157 3.86 -8.40 20.90
N MET A 158 3.54 -9.30 19.97
CA MET A 158 3.16 -8.98 18.58
C MET A 158 2.01 -7.97 18.55
N ALA A 159 0.95 -8.19 19.31
CA ALA A 159 -0.20 -7.30 19.35
C ALA A 159 0.17 -5.85 19.74
N THR A 160 1.01 -5.69 20.75
CA THR A 160 1.48 -4.37 21.20
C THR A 160 2.33 -3.68 20.14
N TYR A 161 3.19 -4.44 19.49
CA TYR A 161 4.09 -3.92 18.45
C TYR A 161 3.31 -3.49 17.21
N PHE A 162 2.42 -4.35 16.73
CA PHE A 162 1.57 -4.11 15.57
C PHE A 162 0.69 -2.86 15.77
N ASP A 163 -0.01 -2.76 16.89
CA ASP A 163 -0.83 -1.59 17.22
C ASP A 163 -0.03 -0.30 17.30
N ARG A 164 1.16 -0.36 17.91
CA ARG A 164 2.06 0.79 17.99
C ARG A 164 2.51 1.27 16.63
N MET A 165 2.84 0.36 15.71
CA MET A 165 3.22 0.72 14.34
C MET A 165 2.10 1.47 13.62
N ARG A 166 0.85 1.02 13.76
CA ARG A 166 -0.31 1.65 13.13
C ARG A 166 -0.63 3.02 13.75
N LYS A 167 -0.61 3.11 15.09
CA LYS A 167 -0.89 4.36 15.82
C LYS A 167 0.13 5.46 15.52
N ASN A 168 1.38 5.08 15.39
CA ASN A 168 2.51 6.01 15.16
C ASN A 168 2.98 5.98 13.69
N TYR A 169 2.11 5.55 12.77
CA TYR A 169 2.45 5.49 11.36
C TYR A 169 2.74 6.91 10.84
N PRO A 170 3.89 7.12 10.17
CA PRO A 170 4.24 8.43 9.66
C PRO A 170 3.25 8.90 8.59
N ILE A 171 3.18 10.20 8.38
CA ILE A 171 2.37 10.78 7.31
C ILE A 171 2.90 10.24 5.98
N ARG A 172 2.03 9.52 5.26
CA ARG A 172 2.26 9.08 3.90
C ARG A 172 1.31 9.83 2.97
N ARG A 173 1.84 10.22 1.81
CA ARG A 173 1.05 10.89 0.77
C ARG A 173 0.71 9.91 -0.36
N GLU A 174 -0.38 10.15 -1.07
CA GLU A 174 -0.71 9.41 -2.30
C GLU A 174 0.19 9.83 -3.46
N TYR A 175 0.28 8.99 -4.50
CA TYR A 175 1.06 9.32 -5.70
C TYR A 175 0.60 10.59 -6.38
N SER A 176 -0.70 10.92 -6.31
CA SER A 176 -1.29 12.16 -6.81
C SER A 176 -0.74 13.44 -6.17
N TYR A 177 -0.10 13.31 -5.01
CA TYR A 177 0.56 14.43 -4.33
C TYR A 177 1.90 14.80 -4.96
N PHE A 178 2.57 13.86 -5.62
CA PHE A 178 3.91 14.06 -6.15
C PHE A 178 3.87 14.58 -7.58
N ILE A 179 4.79 15.49 -7.91
CA ILE A 179 5.05 15.96 -9.27
C ILE A 179 6.30 15.25 -9.77
N PHE A 180 6.18 14.65 -10.95
CA PHE A 180 7.27 13.91 -11.61
C PHE A 180 7.63 14.59 -12.96
N PRO A 181 8.23 15.79 -12.98
CA PRO A 181 8.36 16.61 -14.19
C PRO A 181 9.18 15.95 -15.29
N GLU A 182 10.16 15.17 -14.97
CA GLU A 182 11.06 14.53 -15.95
C GLU A 182 10.55 13.20 -16.47
N VAL A 183 9.71 12.52 -15.70
CA VAL A 183 9.03 11.29 -16.14
C VAL A 183 8.01 11.58 -17.23
N ALA A 184 7.52 12.83 -17.32
CA ALA A 184 6.60 13.26 -18.36
C ALA A 184 7.13 13.07 -19.79
N GLN A 185 8.44 12.97 -19.95
CA GLN A 185 9.09 12.74 -21.25
C GLN A 185 9.23 11.26 -21.62
N LEU A 186 8.91 10.36 -20.72
CA LEU A 186 9.08 8.91 -20.87
C LEU A 186 7.71 8.23 -21.04
N SER A 187 7.17 8.24 -22.28
CA SER A 187 6.07 7.35 -22.65
C SER A 187 6.61 5.90 -22.72
N PRO A 188 5.95 4.89 -22.16
CA PRO A 188 4.60 4.83 -21.57
C PRO A 188 4.51 5.13 -20.06
N VAL A 189 5.62 5.44 -19.37
CA VAL A 189 5.63 5.68 -17.92
C VAL A 189 4.71 6.85 -17.55
N PHE A 190 4.64 7.86 -18.38
CA PHE A 190 3.72 8.99 -18.22
C PHE A 190 2.26 8.55 -18.14
N ASP A 191 1.82 7.68 -19.07
CA ASP A 191 0.44 7.20 -19.08
C ASP A 191 0.11 6.37 -17.85
N TRP A 192 1.05 5.54 -17.37
CA TRP A 192 0.87 4.74 -16.17
C TRP A 192 0.77 5.61 -14.91
N LEU A 193 1.59 6.65 -14.80
CA LEU A 193 1.54 7.59 -13.67
C LEU A 193 0.25 8.41 -13.67
N ASN A 194 -0.28 8.78 -14.84
CA ASN A 194 -1.57 9.46 -14.96
C ASN A 194 -2.72 8.59 -14.42
N VAL A 195 -2.70 7.27 -14.68
CA VAL A 195 -3.68 6.33 -14.10
C VAL A 195 -3.63 6.34 -12.58
N LEU A 196 -2.46 6.54 -11.98
CA LEU A 196 -2.28 6.65 -10.53
C LEU A 196 -2.67 8.04 -9.98
N GLY A 197 -3.14 8.95 -10.83
CA GLY A 197 -3.54 10.31 -10.44
C GLY A 197 -2.36 11.25 -10.17
N SER A 198 -1.14 10.88 -10.58
CA SER A 198 0.04 11.74 -10.44
C SER A 198 -0.12 13.00 -11.28
N ARG A 199 0.34 14.14 -10.74
CA ARG A 199 0.38 15.40 -11.48
C ARG A 199 1.73 15.54 -12.16
N THR A 200 1.71 15.82 -13.45
CA THR A 200 2.88 16.24 -14.21
C THR A 200 2.78 17.73 -14.51
N LEU A 201 3.88 18.44 -14.46
CA LEU A 201 3.96 19.85 -14.83
C LEU A 201 3.98 19.99 -16.35
#